data_b91191393ac10f1d22c05c6511a1e876
#
_entry.id   b91191393ac10f1d22c05c6511a1e876
#
_cell.length_a   1.000
_cell.length_b   1.000
_cell.length_c   1.000
_cell.angle_alpha   90.00
_cell.angle_beta   90.00
_cell.angle_gamma   90.00
#
_symmetry.space_group_name_H-M   'P 1'
#
loop_
_entity.id
_entity.type
_entity.pdbx_description
1 polymer ?
#
loop_
_entity_poly.entity_id
_entity_poly.type
_entity_poly.pdbx_seq_one_letter_code
_entity_poly.pdbx_strand_id
1 'polypeptide(L)'
;MKIINPLLLLVLWLGCVDAIADASPFTGAHRTPEFVARDSYRHPVETLAFFQVEPGMTVVEISPGAGWYTEILAPLVQHGGTDQGLLYAAHFPEDSGVPYYERSLARFTAKLAADPTAYGDVILSTFDPANGVLTVPDGVADRVVTFRNVHNWLRSDSEGKAFELFFRALKPGGVLGVVEHRTSRTIDRAEMVRSGYMPEAYVIELAEKAGFVLAAKSELNANPKDTTDHPEGVWTLPPSLRLQEKDREKYQAIGESDRMTLKFIKPAAP
;
A
#
# COMPACT_ATOMS: atom_id res chain seq x y z
N MET A 1 75.34 12.56 -33.60
CA MET A 1 74.50 12.87 -32.42
C MET A 1 73.02 12.65 -32.87
N LYS A 2 72.40 11.48 -32.57
CA LYS A 2 71.00 11.17 -32.95
C LYS A 2 70.15 11.40 -31.72
N ILE A 3 69.22 12.33 -31.83
CA ILE A 3 68.25 12.64 -30.78
C ILE A 3 67.11 11.67 -30.94
N ILE A 4 66.90 10.83 -29.92
CA ILE A 4 65.79 9.89 -29.83
C ILE A 4 64.67 10.59 -29.08
N ASN A 5 63.50 10.74 -29.76
CA ASN A 5 62.29 11.34 -29.19
C ASN A 5 61.46 10.22 -28.52
N PRO A 6 61.08 10.26 -27.25
CA PRO A 6 60.22 9.28 -26.66
C PRO A 6 58.75 9.63 -26.97
N LEU A 7 58.09 8.70 -27.69
CA LEU A 7 56.65 8.73 -27.94
C LEU A 7 55.90 8.35 -26.65
N LEU A 8 55.21 9.32 -26.06
CA LEU A 8 54.35 9.12 -24.88
C LEU A 8 53.04 8.47 -25.32
N LEU A 9 52.85 7.18 -25.03
CA LEU A 9 51.58 6.49 -25.22
C LEU A 9 50.62 6.90 -24.09
N LEU A 10 49.63 7.74 -24.43
CA LEU A 10 48.53 8.09 -23.54
C LEU A 10 47.48 6.94 -23.62
N VAL A 11 47.45 6.05 -22.64
CA VAL A 11 46.42 5.05 -22.51
C VAL A 11 45.16 5.73 -21.90
N LEU A 12 44.19 6.06 -22.74
CA LEU A 12 42.85 6.46 -22.31
C LEU A 12 42.14 5.26 -21.73
N TRP A 13 42.02 5.18 -20.39
CA TRP A 13 41.09 4.34 -19.72
C TRP A 13 39.68 4.94 -19.90
N LEU A 14 38.91 4.40 -20.87
CA LEU A 14 37.46 4.58 -20.86
C LEU A 14 36.92 3.71 -19.73
N GLY A 15 36.74 4.28 -18.55
CA GLY A 15 35.92 3.72 -17.51
C GLY A 15 34.49 3.71 -18.04
N CYS A 16 33.93 2.53 -18.36
CA CYS A 16 32.49 2.34 -18.41
C CYS A 16 31.96 2.63 -17.01
N VAL A 17 31.46 3.84 -16.81
CA VAL A 17 30.53 4.12 -15.72
C VAL A 17 29.24 3.50 -16.20
N ASP A 18 28.97 2.25 -15.79
CA ASP A 18 27.62 1.71 -15.82
C ASP A 18 26.78 2.69 -14.97
N ALA A 19 26.08 3.59 -15.64
CA ALA A 19 25.01 4.33 -15.03
C ALA A 19 23.95 3.29 -14.65
N ILE A 20 24.01 2.82 -13.40
CA ILE A 20 22.86 2.21 -12.77
C ILE A 20 21.82 3.34 -12.81
N ALA A 21 20.97 3.31 -13.81
CA ALA A 21 19.78 4.13 -13.84
C ALA A 21 18.99 3.74 -12.59
N ASP A 22 19.03 4.63 -11.60
CA ASP A 22 18.28 4.47 -10.35
C ASP A 22 16.80 4.43 -10.74
N ALA A 23 16.29 3.19 -10.91
CA ALA A 23 14.95 2.98 -11.46
C ALA A 23 13.97 3.52 -10.41
N SER A 24 13.30 4.63 -10.77
CA SER A 24 12.28 5.22 -9.89
C SER A 24 11.35 4.13 -9.35
N PRO A 25 11.09 4.06 -8.04
CA PRO A 25 10.17 3.08 -7.45
C PRO A 25 8.77 3.12 -8.05
N PHE A 26 8.40 4.25 -8.67
CA PHE A 26 7.09 4.45 -9.28
C PHE A 26 7.02 4.00 -10.75
N THR A 27 8.13 3.94 -11.47
CA THR A 27 8.17 3.72 -12.93
C THR A 27 9.15 2.65 -13.39
N GLY A 28 9.81 1.96 -12.45
CA GLY A 28 10.80 0.92 -12.75
C GLY A 28 10.22 -0.30 -13.46
N ALA A 29 11.10 -1.08 -14.12
CA ALA A 29 10.71 -2.29 -14.87
C ALA A 29 10.14 -3.42 -13.99
N HIS A 30 10.33 -3.35 -12.67
CA HIS A 30 9.72 -4.25 -11.68
C HIS A 30 8.20 -4.06 -11.54
N ARG A 31 7.64 -2.93 -12.04
CA ARG A 31 6.20 -2.65 -11.97
C ARG A 31 5.41 -3.46 -13.00
N THR A 32 4.41 -4.20 -12.53
CA THR A 32 3.49 -4.96 -13.39
C THR A 32 2.68 -3.99 -14.27
N PRO A 33 2.63 -4.17 -15.62
CA PRO A 33 1.92 -3.23 -16.51
C PRO A 33 0.45 -2.99 -16.16
N GLU A 34 -0.27 -4.04 -15.75
CA GLU A 34 -1.67 -3.95 -15.32
C GLU A 34 -1.83 -3.16 -14.01
N PHE A 35 -0.77 -3.10 -13.21
CA PHE A 35 -0.75 -2.26 -12.00
C PHE A 35 -0.46 -0.81 -12.35
N VAL A 36 0.50 -0.55 -13.23
CA VAL A 36 0.82 0.79 -13.72
C VAL A 36 -0.39 1.44 -14.39
N ALA A 37 -1.16 0.70 -15.17
CA ALA A 37 -2.39 1.20 -15.81
C ALA A 37 -3.43 1.75 -14.81
N ARG A 38 -3.28 1.44 -13.51
CA ARG A 38 -4.17 1.89 -12.44
C ARG A 38 -3.62 3.08 -11.65
N ASP A 39 -2.42 3.54 -11.95
CA ASP A 39 -1.78 4.65 -11.24
C ASP A 39 -2.60 5.95 -11.36
N SER A 40 -3.25 6.17 -12.52
CA SER A 40 -4.14 7.30 -12.75
C SER A 40 -5.38 7.35 -11.84
N TYR A 41 -5.74 6.24 -11.20
CA TYR A 41 -6.83 6.16 -10.23
C TYR A 41 -6.34 6.11 -8.78
N ARG A 42 -5.05 5.90 -8.55
CA ARG A 42 -4.48 5.62 -7.23
C ARG A 42 -3.46 6.64 -6.78
N HIS A 43 -2.99 7.48 -7.71
CA HIS A 43 -2.06 8.58 -7.44
C HIS A 43 -0.95 8.20 -6.46
N PRO A 44 -0.14 7.13 -6.76
CA PRO A 44 0.75 6.54 -5.76
C PRO A 44 1.80 7.51 -5.24
N VAL A 45 2.35 8.36 -6.11
CA VAL A 45 3.36 9.36 -5.73
C VAL A 45 2.79 10.31 -4.68
N GLU A 46 1.66 10.92 -5.00
CA GLU A 46 1.00 11.91 -4.15
C GLU A 46 0.44 11.27 -2.87
N THR A 47 -0.08 10.05 -2.97
CA THR A 47 -0.64 9.31 -1.82
C THR A 47 0.46 8.97 -0.82
N LEU A 48 1.59 8.43 -1.26
CA LEU A 48 2.70 8.09 -0.38
C LEU A 48 3.40 9.34 0.18
N ALA A 49 3.50 10.41 -0.62
CA ALA A 49 3.97 11.70 -0.13
C ALA A 49 3.05 12.30 0.94
N PHE A 50 1.72 12.20 0.77
CA PHE A 50 0.75 12.63 1.78
C PHE A 50 0.91 11.84 3.09
N PHE A 51 1.20 10.55 3.03
CA PHE A 51 1.49 9.71 4.20
C PHE A 51 2.93 9.90 4.71
N GLN A 52 3.72 10.73 4.04
CA GLN A 52 5.12 10.99 4.42
C GLN A 52 5.95 9.70 4.47
N VAL A 53 5.75 8.81 3.48
CA VAL A 53 6.59 7.63 3.30
C VAL A 53 7.86 8.05 2.60
N GLU A 54 9.01 7.82 3.24
CA GLU A 54 10.33 8.26 2.77
C GLU A 54 11.31 7.07 2.75
N PRO A 55 12.38 7.16 1.94
CA PRO A 55 13.48 6.20 1.98
C PRO A 55 14.05 6.03 3.40
N GLY A 56 14.52 4.84 3.73
CA GLY A 56 15.11 4.54 5.03
C GLY A 56 14.13 4.30 6.18
N MET A 57 12.82 4.44 5.94
CA MET A 57 11.79 4.19 6.95
C MET A 57 11.46 2.71 7.12
N THR A 58 11.00 2.34 8.32
CA THR A 58 10.31 1.08 8.57
C THR A 58 8.81 1.26 8.27
N VAL A 59 8.33 0.59 7.24
CA VAL A 59 6.93 0.67 6.78
C VAL A 59 6.24 -0.69 6.94
N VAL A 60 4.99 -0.68 7.37
CA VAL A 60 4.12 -1.86 7.39
C VAL A 60 2.99 -1.66 6.39
N GLU A 61 2.96 -2.49 5.35
CA GLU A 61 1.84 -2.58 4.43
C GLU A 61 0.86 -3.65 4.92
N ILE A 62 -0.37 -3.24 5.23
CA ILE A 62 -1.41 -4.13 5.75
C ILE A 62 -2.21 -4.73 4.60
N SER A 63 -2.30 -6.05 4.56
CA SER A 63 -3.06 -6.82 3.56
C SER A 63 -2.70 -6.43 2.12
N PRO A 64 -1.44 -6.62 1.69
CA PRO A 64 -0.92 -6.16 0.39
C PRO A 64 -1.67 -6.79 -0.81
N GLY A 65 -2.40 -7.88 -0.60
CA GLY A 65 -3.13 -8.59 -1.64
C GLY A 65 -2.19 -9.15 -2.71
N ALA A 66 -2.31 -8.65 -3.95
CA ALA A 66 -1.40 -9.04 -5.04
C ALA A 66 -0.11 -8.19 -5.10
N GLY A 67 0.12 -7.31 -4.13
CA GLY A 67 1.36 -6.52 -4.02
C GLY A 67 1.40 -5.25 -4.88
N TRP A 68 0.27 -4.60 -5.12
CA TRP A 68 0.25 -3.39 -5.95
C TRP A 68 1.09 -2.25 -5.34
N TYR A 69 0.90 -1.97 -4.04
CA TYR A 69 1.74 -0.98 -3.36
C TYR A 69 3.09 -1.56 -2.95
N THR A 70 3.20 -2.87 -2.72
CA THR A 70 4.48 -3.54 -2.44
C THR A 70 5.51 -3.28 -3.55
N GLU A 71 5.08 -3.28 -4.84
CA GLU A 71 5.95 -2.96 -5.98
C GLU A 71 6.58 -1.57 -5.89
N ILE A 72 5.93 -0.64 -5.19
CA ILE A 72 6.41 0.73 -5.01
C ILE A 72 7.15 0.87 -3.67
N LEU A 73 6.54 0.36 -2.60
CA LEU A 73 7.04 0.52 -1.24
C LEU A 73 8.39 -0.18 -1.04
N ALA A 74 8.56 -1.40 -1.59
CA ALA A 74 9.80 -2.15 -1.41
C ALA A 74 11.02 -1.37 -1.93
N PRO A 75 11.11 -0.97 -3.20
CA PRO A 75 12.24 -0.18 -3.67
C PRO A 75 12.29 1.23 -3.07
N LEU A 76 11.14 1.85 -2.74
CA LEU A 76 11.12 3.19 -2.14
C LEU A 76 11.82 3.22 -0.78
N VAL A 77 11.52 2.27 0.11
CA VAL A 77 12.10 2.29 1.46
C VAL A 77 13.55 1.79 1.48
N GLN A 78 13.94 0.92 0.55
CA GLN A 78 15.28 0.36 0.44
C GLN A 78 16.32 1.35 -0.13
N HIS A 79 15.91 2.36 -0.91
CA HIS A 79 16.81 3.32 -1.55
C HIS A 79 17.28 4.46 -0.61
N GLY A 80 17.40 4.20 0.69
CA GLY A 80 17.72 5.21 1.72
C GLY A 80 19.20 5.47 2.00
N GLY A 81 20.12 5.09 1.14
CA GLY A 81 21.56 5.34 1.38
C GLY A 81 22.16 4.40 2.44
N THR A 82 22.75 4.93 3.52
CA THR A 82 23.40 4.14 4.57
C THR A 82 22.43 3.42 5.50
N ASP A 83 21.21 3.92 5.61
CA ASP A 83 20.15 3.36 6.45
C ASP A 83 19.12 2.69 5.53
N GLN A 84 19.22 1.36 5.41
CA GLN A 84 18.22 0.60 4.68
C GLN A 84 16.91 0.58 5.46
N GLY A 85 15.84 1.08 4.83
CA GLY A 85 14.50 0.95 5.36
C GLY A 85 13.99 -0.49 5.29
N LEU A 86 12.95 -0.79 6.06
CA LEU A 86 12.35 -2.12 6.12
C LEU A 86 10.89 -2.04 5.66
N LEU A 87 10.49 -2.98 4.80
CA LEU A 87 9.08 -3.19 4.47
C LEU A 87 8.58 -4.49 5.09
N TYR A 88 7.65 -4.38 6.03
CA TYR A 88 6.84 -5.50 6.49
C TYR A 88 5.58 -5.60 5.63
N ALA A 89 5.41 -6.73 4.94
CA ALA A 89 4.20 -7.06 4.21
C ALA A 89 3.32 -7.96 5.08
N ALA A 90 2.35 -7.35 5.78
CA ALA A 90 1.49 -8.04 6.72
C ALA A 90 0.31 -8.71 5.99
N HIS A 91 0.46 -9.99 5.67
CA HIS A 91 -0.47 -10.79 4.87
C HIS A 91 -1.29 -11.75 5.74
N PHE A 92 -2.19 -12.50 5.14
CA PHE A 92 -2.98 -13.54 5.80
C PHE A 92 -2.10 -14.61 6.46
N PRO A 93 -2.59 -15.30 7.52
CA PRO A 93 -1.91 -16.46 8.08
C PRO A 93 -1.70 -17.57 7.05
N GLU A 94 -0.59 -18.30 7.17
CA GLU A 94 -0.27 -19.43 6.30
C GLU A 94 -1.32 -20.55 6.45
N ASP A 95 -1.68 -20.88 7.68
CA ASP A 95 -2.64 -21.93 8.03
C ASP A 95 -4.01 -21.33 8.39
N SER A 96 -4.55 -20.47 7.51
CA SER A 96 -5.83 -19.79 7.79
C SER A 96 -7.06 -20.72 7.76
N GLY A 97 -6.94 -21.87 7.09
CA GLY A 97 -8.09 -22.74 6.77
C GLY A 97 -9.06 -22.13 5.75
N VAL A 98 -8.75 -20.96 5.20
CA VAL A 98 -9.57 -20.27 4.20
C VAL A 98 -8.88 -20.33 2.84
N PRO A 99 -9.39 -21.12 1.89
CA PRO A 99 -8.72 -21.34 0.61
C PRO A 99 -8.38 -20.07 -0.20
N TYR A 100 -9.15 -19.01 -0.02
CA TYR A 100 -8.88 -17.73 -0.66
C TYR A 100 -7.62 -17.06 -0.05
N TYR A 101 -7.48 -17.07 1.28
CA TYR A 101 -6.34 -16.45 1.98
C TYR A 101 -5.04 -17.18 1.68
N GLU A 102 -5.07 -18.51 1.71
CA GLU A 102 -3.93 -19.37 1.38
C GLU A 102 -3.45 -19.15 -0.07
N ARG A 103 -4.38 -19.15 -1.04
CA ARG A 103 -4.04 -18.85 -2.44
C ARG A 103 -3.53 -17.41 -2.63
N SER A 104 -4.05 -16.45 -1.89
CA SER A 104 -3.61 -15.07 -1.96
C SER A 104 -2.17 -14.92 -1.44
N LEU A 105 -1.89 -15.52 -0.28
CA LEU A 105 -0.55 -15.55 0.30
C LEU A 105 0.45 -16.26 -0.60
N ALA A 106 0.10 -17.45 -1.11
CA ALA A 106 0.97 -18.21 -2.00
C ALA A 106 1.35 -17.43 -3.27
N ARG A 107 0.39 -16.71 -3.88
CA ARG A 107 0.67 -15.86 -5.05
C ARG A 107 1.55 -14.67 -4.70
N PHE A 108 1.33 -14.06 -3.54
CA PHE A 108 2.15 -12.95 -3.06
C PHE A 108 3.59 -13.40 -2.78
N THR A 109 3.77 -14.52 -2.08
CA THR A 109 5.10 -15.11 -1.80
C THR A 109 5.84 -15.47 -3.10
N ALA A 110 5.12 -16.07 -4.07
CA ALA A 110 5.71 -16.38 -5.38
C ALA A 110 6.16 -15.12 -6.12
N LYS A 111 5.39 -14.01 -6.02
CA LYS A 111 5.78 -12.71 -6.58
C LYS A 111 7.07 -12.19 -5.95
N LEU A 112 7.20 -12.21 -4.62
CA LEU A 112 8.43 -11.76 -3.95
C LEU A 112 9.63 -12.60 -4.38
N ALA A 113 9.46 -13.91 -4.49
CA ALA A 113 10.51 -14.84 -4.91
C ALA A 113 10.93 -14.69 -6.38
N ALA A 114 10.03 -14.17 -7.25
CA ALA A 114 10.29 -14.02 -8.67
C ALA A 114 11.28 -12.88 -8.99
N ASP A 115 11.40 -11.88 -8.11
CA ASP A 115 12.34 -10.76 -8.27
C ASP A 115 13.01 -10.43 -6.93
N PRO A 116 14.04 -11.21 -6.52
CA PRO A 116 14.77 -10.96 -5.29
C PRO A 116 15.50 -9.61 -5.26
N THR A 117 15.79 -9.03 -6.41
CA THR A 117 16.44 -7.72 -6.49
C THR A 117 15.50 -6.61 -6.04
N ALA A 118 14.23 -6.68 -6.44
CA ALA A 118 13.22 -5.70 -6.07
C ALA A 118 12.61 -5.97 -4.69
N TYR A 119 12.51 -7.24 -4.25
CA TYR A 119 11.69 -7.64 -3.10
C TYR A 119 12.42 -8.48 -2.07
N GLY A 120 13.73 -8.78 -2.24
CA GLY A 120 14.46 -9.71 -1.38
C GLY A 120 14.49 -9.32 0.11
N ASP A 121 14.40 -8.04 0.41
CA ASP A 121 14.42 -7.51 1.79
C ASP A 121 13.01 -7.27 2.36
N VAL A 122 11.94 -7.65 1.63
CA VAL A 122 10.56 -7.59 2.15
C VAL A 122 10.36 -8.65 3.23
N ILE A 123 9.99 -8.23 4.41
CA ILE A 123 9.71 -9.11 5.55
C ILE A 123 8.24 -9.51 5.51
N LEU A 124 7.97 -10.77 5.17
CA LEU A 124 6.64 -11.32 5.25
C LEU A 124 6.23 -11.45 6.72
N SER A 125 5.11 -10.84 7.10
CA SER A 125 4.53 -10.94 8.43
C SER A 125 3.04 -11.31 8.36
N THR A 126 2.51 -11.78 9.49
CA THR A 126 1.11 -12.23 9.58
C THR A 126 0.23 -11.11 10.11
N PHE A 127 -0.94 -10.94 9.48
CA PHE A 127 -2.02 -10.08 9.96
C PHE A 127 -3.34 -10.84 9.98
N ASP A 128 -3.85 -11.04 11.19
CA ASP A 128 -5.14 -11.67 11.48
C ASP A 128 -5.83 -10.91 12.62
N PRO A 129 -6.57 -9.83 12.29
CA PRO A 129 -7.19 -9.01 13.32
C PRO A 129 -8.31 -9.73 14.08
N ALA A 130 -8.97 -10.74 13.48
CA ALA A 130 -9.98 -11.51 14.18
C ALA A 130 -9.41 -12.30 15.37
N ASN A 131 -8.17 -12.74 15.27
CA ASN A 131 -7.43 -13.41 16.34
C ASN A 131 -6.43 -12.47 17.07
N GLY A 132 -6.45 -11.17 16.77
CA GLY A 132 -5.58 -10.19 17.42
C GLY A 132 -4.10 -10.32 17.06
N VAL A 133 -3.77 -10.84 15.87
CA VAL A 133 -2.40 -11.13 15.44
C VAL A 133 -1.90 -10.09 14.45
N LEU A 134 -0.74 -9.51 14.77
CA LEU A 134 0.15 -8.82 13.85
C LEU A 134 1.57 -9.14 14.29
N THR A 135 2.32 -9.88 13.47
CA THR A 135 3.68 -10.36 13.84
C THR A 135 4.79 -9.34 13.58
N VAL A 136 4.43 -8.09 13.39
CA VAL A 136 5.37 -6.95 13.40
C VAL A 136 5.67 -6.60 14.87
N PRO A 137 6.95 -6.37 15.24
CA PRO A 137 7.29 -5.96 16.60
C PRO A 137 6.64 -4.63 16.99
N ASP A 138 6.34 -4.46 18.27
CA ASP A 138 5.71 -3.25 18.79
C ASP A 138 6.65 -2.04 18.68
N GLY A 139 6.12 -0.89 18.25
CA GLY A 139 6.84 0.37 18.25
C GLY A 139 8.01 0.45 17.28
N VAL A 140 8.04 -0.37 16.20
CA VAL A 140 9.14 -0.34 15.23
C VAL A 140 8.80 0.44 13.97
N ALA A 141 7.52 0.57 13.62
CA ALA A 141 7.11 1.17 12.37
C ALA A 141 7.09 2.71 12.43
N ASP A 142 7.69 3.35 11.42
CA ASP A 142 7.52 4.78 11.16
C ASP A 142 6.17 5.03 10.52
N ARG A 143 5.73 4.10 9.64
CA ARG A 143 4.47 4.17 8.90
C ARG A 143 3.75 2.82 8.91
N VAL A 144 2.45 2.87 9.09
CA VAL A 144 1.54 1.76 8.78
C VAL A 144 0.61 2.26 7.69
N VAL A 145 0.47 1.51 6.60
CA VAL A 145 -0.39 1.89 5.47
C VAL A 145 -1.36 0.77 5.11
N THR A 146 -2.60 1.14 4.81
CA THR A 146 -3.63 0.20 4.36
C THR A 146 -4.46 0.81 3.24
N PHE A 147 -4.78 -0.01 2.23
CA PHE A 147 -5.42 0.44 1.00
C PHE A 147 -6.63 -0.43 0.67
N ARG A 148 -7.84 0.06 0.99
CA ARG A 148 -9.13 -0.58 0.69
C ARG A 148 -9.29 -1.94 1.36
N ASN A 149 -9.04 -1.98 2.66
CA ASN A 149 -9.12 -3.20 3.46
C ASN A 149 -10.08 -3.10 4.65
N VAL A 150 -10.38 -1.88 5.14
CA VAL A 150 -11.17 -1.71 6.38
C VAL A 150 -12.53 -2.38 6.25
N HIS A 151 -13.20 -2.25 5.11
CA HIS A 151 -14.48 -2.89 4.82
C HIS A 151 -14.45 -4.44 4.90
N ASN A 152 -13.28 -5.06 4.67
CA ASN A 152 -13.14 -6.52 4.74
C ASN A 152 -13.21 -7.03 6.20
N TRP A 153 -12.71 -6.25 7.15
CA TRP A 153 -12.66 -6.63 8.57
C TRP A 153 -14.02 -6.51 9.27
N LEU A 154 -14.95 -5.76 8.69
CA LEU A 154 -16.34 -5.66 9.18
C LEU A 154 -17.04 -7.02 9.25
N ARG A 155 -16.71 -7.97 8.36
CA ARG A 155 -17.35 -9.29 8.30
C ARG A 155 -17.07 -10.14 9.53
N SER A 156 -15.94 -9.94 10.16
CA SER A 156 -15.49 -10.64 11.37
C SER A 156 -15.50 -9.77 12.61
N ASP A 157 -16.10 -8.58 12.53
CA ASP A 157 -16.16 -7.60 13.64
C ASP A 157 -14.79 -7.30 14.23
N SER A 158 -13.78 -7.23 13.36
CA SER A 158 -12.37 -7.11 13.75
C SER A 158 -11.70 -5.80 13.34
N GLU A 159 -12.46 -4.86 12.75
CA GLU A 159 -11.92 -3.58 12.31
C GLU A 159 -11.34 -2.76 13.48
N GLY A 160 -12.00 -2.73 14.63
CA GLY A 160 -11.47 -2.06 15.82
C GLY A 160 -10.14 -2.67 16.28
N LYS A 161 -10.09 -4.02 16.32
CA LYS A 161 -8.86 -4.73 16.67
C LYS A 161 -7.73 -4.47 15.67
N ALA A 162 -8.04 -4.34 14.38
CA ALA A 162 -7.06 -3.98 13.37
C ALA A 162 -6.38 -2.64 13.69
N PHE A 163 -7.16 -1.60 14.02
CA PHE A 163 -6.60 -0.29 14.38
C PHE A 163 -5.78 -0.32 15.67
N GLU A 164 -6.16 -1.12 16.69
CA GLU A 164 -5.36 -1.34 17.89
C GLU A 164 -3.98 -1.96 17.54
N LEU A 165 -3.96 -2.94 16.64
CA LEU A 165 -2.73 -3.58 16.17
C LEU A 165 -1.82 -2.59 15.43
N PHE A 166 -2.39 -1.71 14.59
CA PHE A 166 -1.63 -0.66 13.91
C PHE A 166 -1.04 0.34 14.90
N PHE A 167 -1.84 0.73 15.91
CA PHE A 167 -1.36 1.61 16.98
C PHE A 167 -0.17 1.00 17.73
N ARG A 168 -0.24 -0.30 18.04
CA ARG A 168 0.83 -1.02 18.71
C ARG A 168 2.12 -1.06 17.87
N ALA A 169 2.04 -1.35 16.58
CA ALA A 169 3.19 -1.46 15.69
C ALA A 169 3.93 -0.14 15.45
N LEU A 170 3.22 0.98 15.50
CA LEU A 170 3.79 2.31 15.25
C LEU A 170 4.63 2.82 16.41
N LYS A 171 5.73 3.51 16.09
CA LYS A 171 6.47 4.38 17.02
C LYS A 171 5.57 5.51 17.52
N PRO A 172 5.83 6.08 18.69
CA PRO A 172 5.29 7.39 19.05
C PRO A 172 5.63 8.43 17.98
N GLY A 173 4.66 9.23 17.53
CA GLY A 173 4.81 10.15 16.39
C GLY A 173 4.71 9.48 15.01
N GLY A 174 4.60 8.15 14.96
CA GLY A 174 4.41 7.42 13.70
C GLY A 174 3.04 7.69 13.04
N VAL A 175 2.97 7.46 11.73
CA VAL A 175 1.79 7.79 10.92
C VAL A 175 1.07 6.53 10.46
N LEU A 176 -0.26 6.52 10.61
CA LEU A 176 -1.16 5.58 9.95
C LEU A 176 -1.77 6.27 8.72
N GLY A 177 -1.53 5.69 7.53
CA GLY A 177 -2.15 6.09 6.27
C GLY A 177 -3.28 5.13 5.88
N VAL A 178 -4.47 5.67 5.67
CA VAL A 178 -5.64 4.87 5.28
C VAL A 178 -6.23 5.42 3.98
N VAL A 179 -6.32 4.56 2.96
CA VAL A 179 -7.16 4.79 1.79
C VAL A 179 -8.30 3.78 1.82
N GLU A 180 -9.55 4.23 1.80
CA GLU A 180 -10.71 3.34 1.85
C GLU A 180 -11.84 3.83 0.94
N HIS A 181 -12.67 2.92 0.44
CA HIS A 181 -13.87 3.21 -0.35
C HIS A 181 -14.82 4.08 0.45
N ARG A 182 -15.16 5.25 -0.09
CA ARG A 182 -15.92 6.27 0.62
C ARG A 182 -17.33 6.40 0.09
N THR A 183 -18.26 6.65 0.99
CA THR A 183 -19.60 7.15 0.65
C THR A 183 -19.98 8.33 1.55
N SER A 184 -20.67 9.31 0.99
CA SER A 184 -21.34 10.37 1.73
C SER A 184 -22.77 10.00 2.17
N ARG A 185 -23.26 8.83 1.74
CA ARG A 185 -24.59 8.32 2.11
C ARG A 185 -24.60 7.88 3.56
N THR A 186 -25.72 8.09 4.23
CA THR A 186 -25.95 7.44 5.52
C THR A 186 -26.32 5.98 5.28
N ILE A 187 -25.47 5.08 5.68
CA ILE A 187 -25.62 3.64 5.53
C ILE A 187 -25.33 2.94 6.87
N ASP A 188 -26.00 1.84 7.10
CA ASP A 188 -25.75 1.01 8.27
C ASP A 188 -24.59 0.01 8.05
N ARG A 189 -24.22 -0.72 9.11
CA ARG A 189 -23.14 -1.71 9.06
C ARG A 189 -23.40 -2.81 8.02
N ALA A 190 -24.66 -3.27 7.90
CA ALA A 190 -25.02 -4.33 6.96
C ALA A 190 -24.77 -3.86 5.51
N GLU A 191 -25.12 -2.62 5.22
CA GLU A 191 -24.86 -2.02 3.91
C GLU A 191 -23.36 -1.77 3.67
N MET A 192 -22.57 -1.35 4.68
CA MET A 192 -21.12 -1.28 4.57
C MET A 192 -20.50 -2.63 4.19
N VAL A 193 -20.92 -3.72 4.87
CA VAL A 193 -20.46 -5.09 4.57
C VAL A 193 -20.86 -5.53 3.16
N ARG A 194 -22.09 -5.19 2.74
CA ARG A 194 -22.61 -5.58 1.42
C ARG A 194 -21.96 -4.83 0.30
N SER A 195 -21.80 -3.52 0.45
CA SER A 195 -21.37 -2.64 -0.64
C SER A 195 -19.86 -2.38 -0.68
N GLY A 196 -19.16 -2.55 0.44
CA GLY A 196 -17.76 -2.21 0.59
C GLY A 196 -17.49 -0.71 0.73
N TYR A 197 -18.53 0.14 0.66
CA TYR A 197 -18.40 1.57 0.92
C TYR A 197 -18.49 1.86 2.42
N MET A 198 -17.74 2.86 2.88
CA MET A 198 -17.70 3.27 4.27
C MET A 198 -17.90 4.79 4.41
N PRO A 199 -18.69 5.25 5.38
CA PRO A 199 -18.68 6.64 5.78
C PRO A 199 -17.32 7.04 6.34
N GLU A 200 -16.78 8.19 5.92
CA GLU A 200 -15.48 8.69 6.41
C GLU A 200 -15.44 8.81 7.93
N ALA A 201 -16.54 9.33 8.53
CA ALA A 201 -16.66 9.48 9.98
C ALA A 201 -16.50 8.15 10.73
N TYR A 202 -16.98 7.02 10.17
CA TYR A 202 -16.83 5.71 10.78
C TYR A 202 -15.36 5.28 10.88
N VAL A 203 -14.59 5.49 9.81
CA VAL A 203 -13.15 5.14 9.78
C VAL A 203 -12.36 6.03 10.73
N ILE A 204 -12.72 7.32 10.80
CA ILE A 204 -12.11 8.27 11.77
C ILE A 204 -12.39 7.80 13.20
N GLU A 205 -13.62 7.46 13.52
CA GLU A 205 -14.00 6.98 14.86
C GLU A 205 -13.24 5.70 15.27
N LEU A 206 -13.05 4.75 14.33
CA LEU A 206 -12.25 3.54 14.59
C LEU A 206 -10.81 3.90 14.97
N ALA A 207 -10.18 4.81 14.23
CA ALA A 207 -8.82 5.24 14.50
C ALA A 207 -8.71 5.97 15.86
N GLU A 208 -9.64 6.88 16.15
CA GLU A 208 -9.66 7.64 17.39
C GLU A 208 -9.88 6.73 18.62
N LYS A 209 -10.75 5.73 18.52
CA LYS A 209 -10.95 4.72 19.58
C LYS A 209 -9.68 3.91 19.86
N ALA A 210 -8.85 3.67 18.84
CA ALA A 210 -7.55 3.01 19.03
C ALA A 210 -6.45 3.94 19.59
N GLY A 211 -6.74 5.24 19.76
CA GLY A 211 -5.82 6.22 20.32
C GLY A 211 -5.11 7.12 19.31
N PHE A 212 -5.43 7.00 18.02
CA PHE A 212 -4.91 7.89 16.99
C PHE A 212 -5.53 9.29 17.04
N VAL A 213 -4.81 10.26 16.48
CA VAL A 213 -5.32 11.61 16.22
C VAL A 213 -5.37 11.83 14.72
N LEU A 214 -6.52 12.28 14.20
CA LEU A 214 -6.63 12.66 12.79
C LEU A 214 -5.76 13.90 12.54
N ALA A 215 -4.76 13.74 11.66
CA ALA A 215 -3.84 14.82 11.32
C ALA A 215 -4.25 15.56 10.05
N ALA A 216 -4.71 14.84 9.03
CA ALA A 216 -5.13 15.45 7.76
C ALA A 216 -6.04 14.50 6.96
N LYS A 217 -6.80 15.09 6.04
CA LYS A 217 -7.59 14.41 5.00
C LYS A 217 -7.18 14.93 3.64
N SER A 218 -7.34 14.10 2.59
CA SER A 218 -7.05 14.51 1.22
C SER A 218 -8.08 13.93 0.26
N GLU A 219 -8.38 14.70 -0.79
CA GLU A 219 -9.24 14.32 -1.91
C GLU A 219 -8.44 13.70 -3.09
N LEU A 220 -7.17 13.34 -2.88
CA LEU A 220 -6.29 12.79 -3.93
C LEU A 220 -6.88 11.58 -4.65
N ASN A 221 -7.58 10.72 -3.92
CA ASN A 221 -8.18 9.49 -4.43
C ASN A 221 -9.71 9.61 -4.58
N ALA A 222 -10.25 10.82 -4.56
CA ALA A 222 -11.67 11.05 -4.76
C ALA A 222 -12.08 10.81 -6.22
N ASN A 223 -13.27 10.25 -6.40
CA ASN A 223 -13.89 10.11 -7.72
C ASN A 223 -15.34 10.64 -7.70
N PRO A 224 -15.58 11.88 -8.09
CA PRO A 224 -16.92 12.48 -8.07
C PRO A 224 -17.91 11.83 -9.06
N LYS A 225 -17.45 10.95 -9.96
CA LYS A 225 -18.34 10.18 -10.85
C LYS A 225 -18.96 8.97 -10.16
N ASP A 226 -18.39 8.54 -9.03
CA ASP A 226 -18.89 7.40 -8.27
C ASP A 226 -20.06 7.81 -7.38
N THR A 227 -21.27 7.36 -7.71
CA THR A 227 -22.50 7.66 -6.98
C THR A 227 -22.70 6.78 -5.74
N THR A 228 -21.85 5.78 -5.55
CA THR A 228 -21.80 4.86 -4.39
C THR A 228 -23.06 4.03 -4.11
N ASP A 229 -23.97 3.95 -5.09
CA ASP A 229 -25.26 3.22 -5.00
C ASP A 229 -25.35 2.07 -6.01
N HIS A 230 -24.22 1.53 -6.41
CA HIS A 230 -24.12 0.48 -7.41
C HIS A 230 -24.67 -0.87 -6.92
N PRO A 231 -25.22 -1.72 -7.83
CA PRO A 231 -25.87 -2.98 -7.48
C PRO A 231 -25.03 -3.94 -6.64
N GLU A 232 -23.73 -4.09 -7.01
CA GLU A 232 -22.76 -4.92 -6.28
C GLU A 232 -21.76 -4.07 -5.47
N GLY A 233 -22.18 -2.87 -5.05
CA GLY A 233 -21.30 -1.94 -4.34
C GLY A 233 -20.05 -1.60 -5.14
N VAL A 234 -18.92 -1.46 -4.47
CA VAL A 234 -17.61 -1.12 -5.07
C VAL A 234 -17.17 -2.12 -6.15
N TRP A 235 -17.62 -3.36 -6.07
CA TRP A 235 -17.25 -4.41 -7.02
C TRP A 235 -18.00 -4.32 -8.35
N THR A 236 -18.98 -3.45 -8.48
CA THR A 236 -19.58 -3.08 -9.77
C THR A 236 -18.59 -2.33 -10.66
N LEU A 237 -17.69 -1.55 -10.05
CA LEU A 237 -16.71 -0.72 -10.72
C LEU A 237 -15.41 -1.48 -11.06
N PRO A 238 -14.54 -0.92 -11.92
CA PRO A 238 -13.21 -1.43 -12.13
C PRO A 238 -12.40 -1.57 -10.82
N PRO A 239 -11.52 -2.56 -10.73
CA PRO A 239 -11.18 -3.56 -11.75
C PRO A 239 -12.10 -4.77 -11.73
N SER A 240 -13.01 -4.88 -10.75
CA SER A 240 -13.82 -6.08 -10.53
C SER A 240 -14.87 -6.29 -11.62
N LEU A 241 -15.61 -5.22 -12.01
CA LEU A 241 -16.67 -5.26 -13.02
C LEU A 241 -17.56 -6.50 -12.85
N ARG A 242 -18.02 -6.75 -11.60
CA ARG A 242 -18.70 -7.99 -11.20
C ARG A 242 -19.96 -8.29 -12.01
N LEU A 243 -20.58 -7.25 -12.59
CA LEU A 243 -21.74 -7.41 -13.48
C LEU A 243 -21.36 -7.87 -14.88
N GLN A 244 -20.06 -8.12 -15.14
CA GLN A 244 -19.51 -8.56 -16.44
C GLN A 244 -19.88 -7.62 -17.57
N GLU A 245 -20.68 -8.09 -18.57
CA GLU A 245 -21.04 -7.27 -19.73
C GLU A 245 -22.23 -6.34 -19.47
N LYS A 246 -22.97 -6.51 -18.35
CA LYS A 246 -24.10 -5.65 -18.02
C LYS A 246 -23.63 -4.24 -17.69
N ASP A 247 -24.01 -3.28 -18.53
CA ASP A 247 -23.66 -1.84 -18.40
C ASP A 247 -22.15 -1.59 -18.26
N ARG A 248 -21.32 -2.46 -18.85
CA ARG A 248 -19.86 -2.46 -18.69
C ARG A 248 -19.24 -1.11 -19.05
N GLU A 249 -19.62 -0.54 -20.19
CA GLU A 249 -19.09 0.76 -20.66
C GLU A 249 -19.41 1.88 -19.66
N LYS A 250 -20.62 1.88 -19.10
CA LYS A 250 -21.03 2.83 -18.08
C LYS A 250 -20.11 2.77 -16.85
N TYR A 251 -19.85 1.56 -16.34
CA TYR A 251 -19.03 1.39 -15.15
C TYR A 251 -17.55 1.65 -15.43
N GLN A 252 -17.07 1.31 -16.60
CA GLN A 252 -15.72 1.67 -17.02
C GLN A 252 -15.52 3.20 -17.15
N ALA A 253 -16.54 3.94 -17.62
CA ALA A 253 -16.49 5.39 -17.73
C ALA A 253 -16.49 6.11 -16.37
N ILE A 254 -17.03 5.47 -15.32
CA ILE A 254 -16.92 5.94 -13.93
C ILE A 254 -15.48 5.80 -13.45
N GLY A 255 -14.84 4.66 -13.75
CA GLY A 255 -13.50 4.34 -13.26
C GLY A 255 -13.53 3.61 -11.91
N GLU A 256 -12.43 3.67 -11.15
CA GLU A 256 -12.38 3.08 -9.81
C GLU A 256 -13.23 3.91 -8.82
N SER A 257 -13.64 3.29 -7.71
CA SER A 257 -14.51 3.91 -6.69
C SER A 257 -13.97 5.20 -6.10
N ASP A 258 -14.86 6.02 -5.55
CA ASP A 258 -14.50 7.13 -4.67
C ASP A 258 -13.81 6.64 -3.41
N ARG A 259 -12.77 7.37 -2.95
CA ARG A 259 -11.97 6.95 -1.79
C ARG A 259 -11.60 8.13 -0.92
N MET A 260 -11.79 7.94 0.39
CA MET A 260 -11.16 8.79 1.39
C MET A 260 -9.67 8.51 1.44
N THR A 261 -8.88 9.52 1.78
CA THR A 261 -7.45 9.40 2.08
C THR A 261 -7.19 10.12 3.39
N LEU A 262 -6.93 9.34 4.45
CA LEU A 262 -6.85 9.82 5.83
C LEU A 262 -5.46 9.57 6.39
N LYS A 263 -4.91 10.59 7.05
CA LYS A 263 -3.64 10.52 7.76
C LYS A 263 -3.86 10.72 9.25
N PHE A 264 -3.43 9.75 10.04
CA PHE A 264 -3.49 9.79 11.50
C PHE A 264 -2.08 9.74 12.08
N ILE A 265 -1.93 10.29 13.28
CA ILE A 265 -0.68 10.24 14.06
C ILE A 265 -0.94 9.46 15.34
N LYS A 266 -0.02 8.56 15.67
CA LYS A 266 0.10 8.05 17.05
C LYS A 266 0.73 9.13 17.91
N PRO A 267 0.03 9.66 18.94
CA PRO A 267 0.60 10.67 19.80
C PRO A 267 1.94 10.24 20.39
N ALA A 268 2.85 11.21 20.59
CA ALA A 268 4.02 10.97 21.43
C ALA A 268 3.55 10.61 22.84
N ALA A 269 4.28 9.71 23.50
CA ALA A 269 4.03 9.50 24.93
C ALA A 269 4.23 10.81 25.68
N PRO A 270 3.38 11.13 26.69
CA PRO A 270 3.50 12.35 27.47
C PRO A 270 4.81 12.43 28.23
#